data_fb035b595ef25c8ec821c9ff623847f1
#
_entry.id   fb035b595ef25c8ec821c9ff623847f1
#
_cell.length_a   1.000
_cell.length_b   1.000
_cell.length_c   1.000
_cell.angle_alpha   90.00
_cell.angle_beta   90.00
_cell.angle_gamma   90.00
#
_symmetry.space_group_name_H-M   'P 1'
#
loop_
_entity.id
_entity.type
_entity.pdbx_description
1 polymer ?
#
loop_
_entity_poly.entity_id
_entity_poly.type
_entity_poly.pdbx_seq_one_letter_code
_entity_poly.pdbx_strand_id
1 'polypeptide(L)'
;MYEPGAFSPLELSEAAQGLCELIWVTGWSAPLDSSLARLLPRLGTVVEVRGFDHQANATALREAHVDGIAVFTDAAQQPAAELARELELPFHSPQTALLLRDKLEQRRALRAGGLPVPAALAVTHSEVSTRAKAEALEMTWPAVLKPRRGSGGSETFLVSGPDELVGVLDDLPSERDFILEEYLPDLAEPRVAPVADMVSVELVVVDGVSRHAAISGRFPIVAPLRENGGFLPSDLDADASAAVVDAAKQAAAALGVERGVLHIEVKQTPGGPRIVEVNGRVGGIVPMMLRRVGGPPLITWALRLALGLDIGPFEPVEVGPAVAFYYVWLPPVGDFNVGEIRGFDAVLSLPQVDQAWLNRQAGDRVSSREGGMFGYLSAAYGAVATHEELWPLVAELASTPSFVLDPIAPLAAPAGLSRYAGRRRSKAAL
;
A
#
# COMPACT_ATOMS: atom_id res chain seq x y z
N MET A 1 9.34 -15.58 2.63
CA MET A 1 10.34 -14.69 3.27
C MET A 1 9.57 -13.71 4.14
N TYR A 2 9.92 -13.61 5.42
CA TYR A 2 9.18 -12.81 6.39
C TYR A 2 9.91 -11.49 6.74
N GLU A 3 9.15 -10.44 6.76
CA GLU A 3 9.50 -9.10 7.24
C GLU A 3 8.27 -8.51 7.94
N PRO A 4 8.42 -7.76 9.05
CA PRO A 4 7.30 -7.06 9.66
C PRO A 4 6.59 -6.16 8.65
N GLY A 5 5.29 -6.35 8.50
CA GLY A 5 4.47 -5.66 7.52
C GLY A 5 2.99 -5.75 7.87
N ALA A 6 2.14 -5.73 6.86
CA ALA A 6 0.69 -5.70 7.04
C ALA A 6 0.11 -6.96 7.68
N PHE A 7 0.80 -8.10 7.59
CA PHE A 7 0.31 -9.38 8.13
C PHE A 7 1.20 -9.88 9.26
N SER A 8 0.59 -10.23 10.37
CA SER A 8 1.27 -10.86 11.51
C SER A 8 1.63 -12.32 11.20
N PRO A 9 2.64 -12.90 11.90
CA PRO A 9 2.93 -14.33 11.78
C PRO A 9 1.75 -15.23 12.10
N LEU A 10 0.84 -14.80 12.98
CA LEU A 10 -0.35 -15.56 13.35
C LEU A 10 -1.35 -15.64 12.20
N GLU A 11 -1.61 -14.53 11.50
CA GLU A 11 -2.50 -14.50 10.33
C GLU A 11 -1.94 -15.35 9.19
N LEU A 12 -0.62 -15.32 8.96
CA LEU A 12 0.02 -16.16 7.95
C LEU A 12 -0.04 -17.65 8.33
N SER A 13 0.13 -17.98 9.62
CA SER A 13 0.01 -19.35 10.11
C SER A 13 -1.43 -19.87 10.04
N GLU A 14 -2.42 -19.02 10.33
CA GLU A 14 -3.85 -19.36 10.16
C GLU A 14 -4.16 -19.66 8.68
N ALA A 15 -3.66 -18.82 7.76
CA ALA A 15 -3.87 -18.99 6.33
C ALA A 15 -3.18 -20.24 5.75
N ALA A 16 -2.10 -20.71 6.38
CA ALA A 16 -1.35 -21.92 5.99
C ALA A 16 -1.96 -23.20 6.58
N GLN A 17 -2.86 -23.10 7.56
CA GLN A 17 -3.39 -24.26 8.28
C GLN A 17 -4.08 -25.25 7.33
N GLY A 18 -3.66 -26.52 7.38
CA GLY A 18 -4.18 -27.58 6.51
C GLY A 18 -3.70 -27.48 5.04
N LEU A 19 -2.85 -26.51 4.70
CA LEU A 19 -2.28 -26.33 3.37
C LEU A 19 -0.80 -26.67 3.31
N CYS A 20 0.02 -26.09 4.19
CA CYS A 20 1.47 -26.28 4.21
C CYS A 20 2.05 -25.98 5.59
N GLU A 21 3.30 -26.42 5.80
CA GLU A 21 4.13 -25.97 6.91
C GLU A 21 4.88 -24.69 6.52
N LEU A 22 5.04 -23.77 7.47
CA LEU A 22 5.74 -22.51 7.23
C LEU A 22 7.20 -22.60 7.63
N ILE A 23 8.05 -22.17 6.72
CA ILE A 23 9.46 -21.90 6.98
C ILE A 23 9.66 -20.37 6.93
N TRP A 24 10.02 -19.80 8.08
CA TRP A 24 10.25 -18.38 8.23
C TRP A 24 11.66 -18.01 7.79
N VAL A 25 11.80 -17.43 6.61
CA VAL A 25 13.10 -16.96 6.09
C VAL A 25 13.34 -15.54 6.57
N THR A 26 14.36 -15.34 7.39
CA THR A 26 14.71 -14.07 8.06
C THR A 26 16.16 -13.68 7.76
N GLY A 27 16.63 -12.48 8.20
CA GLY A 27 18.02 -12.03 8.06
C GLY A 27 18.39 -11.42 6.72
N TRP A 28 17.45 -11.33 5.77
CA TRP A 28 17.63 -10.68 4.47
C TRP A 28 17.34 -9.16 4.50
N SER A 29 16.64 -8.69 5.52
CA SER A 29 16.34 -7.27 5.80
C SER A 29 16.81 -6.89 7.20
N ALA A 30 16.16 -5.92 7.84
CA ALA A 30 16.48 -5.52 9.21
C ALA A 30 16.31 -6.67 10.22
N PRO A 31 17.09 -6.65 11.33
CA PRO A 31 16.94 -7.64 12.40
C PRO A 31 15.51 -7.64 12.97
N LEU A 32 15.00 -8.82 13.30
CA LEU A 32 13.71 -8.96 13.99
C LEU A 32 13.80 -8.40 15.42
N ASP A 33 12.72 -7.79 15.88
CA ASP A 33 12.60 -7.47 17.30
C ASP A 33 12.56 -8.74 18.17
N SER A 34 12.80 -8.58 19.47
CA SER A 34 12.92 -9.71 20.39
C SER A 34 11.61 -10.49 20.58
N SER A 35 10.45 -9.91 20.32
CA SER A 35 9.15 -10.61 20.42
C SER A 35 8.92 -11.50 19.20
N LEU A 36 9.17 -11.00 18.01
CA LEU A 36 9.10 -11.79 16.76
C LEU A 36 10.14 -12.90 16.74
N ALA A 37 11.38 -12.64 17.17
CA ALA A 37 12.42 -13.66 17.27
C ALA A 37 12.04 -14.84 18.21
N ARG A 38 11.19 -14.59 19.22
CA ARG A 38 10.65 -15.64 20.11
C ARG A 38 9.38 -16.31 19.58
N LEU A 39 8.60 -15.58 18.76
CA LEU A 39 7.31 -16.07 18.25
C LEU A 39 7.50 -17.01 17.06
N LEU A 40 8.31 -16.63 16.07
CA LEU A 40 8.46 -17.38 14.82
C LEU A 40 8.83 -18.86 15.01
N PRO A 41 9.78 -19.25 15.91
CA PRO A 41 10.10 -20.66 16.14
C PRO A 41 8.96 -21.50 16.73
N ARG A 42 7.90 -20.86 17.25
CA ARG A 42 6.69 -21.55 17.74
C ARG A 42 5.66 -21.78 16.65
N LEU A 43 5.79 -21.07 15.52
CA LEU A 43 4.85 -21.09 14.41
C LEU A 43 5.40 -21.84 13.19
N GLY A 44 6.68 -22.26 13.22
CA GLY A 44 7.31 -22.99 12.12
C GLY A 44 8.83 -22.99 12.22
N THR A 45 9.48 -23.63 11.26
CA THR A 45 10.94 -23.63 11.15
C THR A 45 11.45 -22.23 10.80
N VAL A 46 12.55 -21.80 11.42
CA VAL A 46 13.21 -20.52 11.07
C VAL A 46 14.52 -20.81 10.34
N VAL A 47 14.68 -20.24 9.17
CA VAL A 47 15.93 -20.24 8.41
C VAL A 47 16.46 -18.81 8.30
N GLU A 48 17.59 -18.55 8.90
CA GLU A 48 18.26 -17.24 8.80
C GLU A 48 19.17 -17.21 7.58
N VAL A 49 18.88 -16.29 6.65
CA VAL A 49 19.69 -16.07 5.47
C VAL A 49 20.65 -14.91 5.67
N ARG A 50 21.78 -14.90 4.97
CA ARG A 50 22.82 -13.88 5.14
C ARG A 50 22.82 -12.89 3.97
N GLY A 51 22.17 -11.76 4.17
CA GLY A 51 22.15 -10.68 3.18
C GLY A 51 21.74 -11.16 1.78
N PHE A 52 22.50 -10.77 0.76
CA PHE A 52 22.21 -11.08 -0.66
C PHE A 52 23.13 -12.22 -1.22
N ASP A 53 23.66 -13.10 -0.39
CA ASP A 53 24.36 -14.30 -0.87
C ASP A 53 23.34 -15.34 -1.36
N HIS A 54 22.88 -15.16 -2.61
CA HIS A 54 21.82 -15.98 -3.19
C HIS A 54 22.18 -17.48 -3.21
N GLN A 55 23.45 -17.82 -3.46
CA GLN A 55 23.87 -19.21 -3.57
C GLN A 55 23.89 -19.93 -2.21
N ALA A 56 24.45 -19.30 -1.18
CA ALA A 56 24.43 -19.83 0.18
C ALA A 56 23.00 -19.94 0.72
N ASN A 57 22.17 -18.91 0.47
CA ASN A 57 20.78 -18.87 0.89
C ASN A 57 19.94 -19.96 0.19
N ALA A 58 20.15 -20.17 -1.14
CA ALA A 58 19.47 -21.24 -1.87
C ALA A 58 19.88 -22.63 -1.35
N THR A 59 21.14 -22.83 -0.95
CA THR A 59 21.60 -24.09 -0.34
C THR A 59 20.86 -24.35 0.97
N ALA A 60 20.78 -23.37 1.87
CA ALA A 60 20.06 -23.50 3.14
C ALA A 60 18.57 -23.82 2.94
N LEU A 61 17.93 -23.22 1.93
CA LEU A 61 16.51 -23.50 1.62
C LEU A 61 16.31 -24.88 0.97
N ARG A 62 17.25 -25.38 0.16
CA ARG A 62 17.21 -26.77 -0.34
C ARG A 62 17.32 -27.81 0.80
N GLU A 63 18.20 -27.55 1.77
CA GLU A 63 18.33 -28.38 2.96
C GLU A 63 17.06 -28.38 3.83
N ALA A 64 16.33 -27.27 3.81
CA ALA A 64 15.04 -27.14 4.49
C ALA A 64 13.84 -27.69 3.68
N HIS A 65 14.07 -28.25 2.48
CA HIS A 65 13.05 -28.84 1.60
C HIS A 65 11.88 -27.91 1.29
N VAL A 66 12.19 -26.69 0.82
CA VAL A 66 11.18 -25.66 0.49
C VAL A 66 10.50 -26.00 -0.86
N ASP A 67 9.16 -26.09 -0.88
CA ASP A 67 8.34 -26.37 -2.06
C ASP A 67 7.76 -25.11 -2.73
N GLY A 68 7.85 -23.95 -2.07
CA GLY A 68 7.34 -22.68 -2.60
C GLY A 68 7.84 -21.48 -1.81
N ILE A 69 7.83 -20.30 -2.44
CA ILE A 69 8.22 -19.04 -1.79
C ILE A 69 7.05 -18.06 -1.86
N ALA A 70 6.65 -17.53 -0.72
CA ALA A 70 5.66 -16.46 -0.61
C ALA A 70 6.26 -15.22 0.05
N VAL A 71 5.81 -14.04 -0.38
CA VAL A 71 6.17 -12.74 0.19
C VAL A 71 4.94 -11.86 0.32
N PHE A 72 4.91 -11.04 1.36
CA PHE A 72 3.80 -10.16 1.68
C PHE A 72 4.24 -8.71 1.86
N THR A 73 5.49 -8.39 1.50
CA THR A 73 6.06 -7.04 1.50
C THR A 73 6.75 -6.77 0.16
N ASP A 74 6.75 -5.50 -0.26
CA ASP A 74 7.33 -5.11 -1.54
C ASP A 74 8.85 -5.27 -1.55
N ALA A 75 9.51 -5.08 -0.40
CA ALA A 75 10.95 -5.22 -0.27
C ALA A 75 11.44 -6.65 -0.50
N ALA A 76 10.62 -7.66 -0.18
CA ALA A 76 10.94 -9.07 -0.35
C ALA A 76 10.82 -9.59 -1.78
N GLN A 77 10.15 -8.86 -2.69
CA GLN A 77 9.85 -9.33 -4.06
C GLN A 77 11.11 -9.74 -4.85
N GLN A 78 12.09 -8.86 -4.92
CA GLN A 78 13.27 -9.11 -5.74
C GLN A 78 14.18 -10.20 -5.16
N PRO A 79 14.55 -10.19 -3.85
CA PRO A 79 15.34 -11.29 -3.29
C PRO A 79 14.60 -12.64 -3.34
N ALA A 80 13.27 -12.66 -3.19
CA ALA A 80 12.50 -13.88 -3.34
C ALA A 80 12.50 -14.41 -4.78
N ALA A 81 12.42 -13.54 -5.79
CA ALA A 81 12.46 -13.93 -7.19
C ALA A 81 13.83 -14.55 -7.57
N GLU A 82 14.93 -13.99 -7.06
CA GLU A 82 16.26 -14.57 -7.28
C GLU A 82 16.40 -15.96 -6.63
N LEU A 83 15.91 -16.11 -5.39
CA LEU A 83 15.91 -17.41 -4.70
C LEU A 83 15.01 -18.43 -5.39
N ALA A 84 13.80 -18.03 -5.80
CA ALA A 84 12.88 -18.90 -6.51
C ALA A 84 13.48 -19.41 -7.83
N ARG A 85 14.16 -18.54 -8.59
CA ARG A 85 14.88 -18.93 -9.81
C ARG A 85 15.96 -19.96 -9.51
N GLU A 86 16.79 -19.76 -8.47
CA GLU A 86 17.86 -20.70 -8.09
C GLU A 86 17.32 -22.04 -7.58
N LEU A 87 16.10 -22.04 -7.06
CA LEU A 87 15.43 -23.24 -6.50
C LEU A 87 14.45 -23.88 -7.50
N GLU A 88 14.27 -23.26 -8.69
CA GLU A 88 13.29 -23.69 -9.70
C GLU A 88 11.84 -23.73 -9.15
N LEU A 89 11.50 -22.79 -8.26
CA LEU A 89 10.18 -22.68 -7.62
C LEU A 89 9.27 -21.69 -8.35
N PRO A 90 7.94 -21.88 -8.28
CA PRO A 90 6.98 -20.94 -8.85
C PRO A 90 7.08 -19.57 -8.17
N PHE A 91 7.39 -18.54 -8.93
CA PHE A 91 7.39 -17.14 -8.48
C PHE A 91 7.48 -16.20 -9.70
N HIS A 92 7.47 -14.88 -9.46
CA HIS A 92 7.78 -13.91 -10.50
C HIS A 92 9.22 -14.09 -11.01
N SER A 93 9.43 -13.83 -12.30
CA SER A 93 10.79 -13.70 -12.81
C SER A 93 11.51 -12.54 -12.11
N PRO A 94 12.86 -12.54 -11.98
CA PRO A 94 13.60 -11.40 -11.43
C PRO A 94 13.29 -10.09 -12.14
N GLN A 95 13.04 -10.12 -13.46
CA GLN A 95 12.64 -8.95 -14.23
C GLN A 95 11.24 -8.45 -13.82
N THR A 96 10.25 -9.34 -13.74
CA THR A 96 8.90 -8.99 -13.27
C THR A 96 8.94 -8.43 -11.84
N ALA A 97 9.69 -9.07 -10.93
CA ALA A 97 9.87 -8.59 -9.55
C ALA A 97 10.50 -7.20 -9.47
N LEU A 98 11.46 -6.88 -10.36
CA LEU A 98 12.00 -5.53 -10.49
C LEU A 98 10.93 -4.53 -10.90
N LEU A 99 10.11 -4.85 -11.91
CA LEU A 99 9.03 -3.98 -12.40
C LEU A 99 7.94 -3.75 -11.36
N LEU A 100 7.66 -4.74 -10.52
CA LEU A 100 6.68 -4.65 -9.41
C LEU A 100 7.21 -3.83 -8.22
N ARG A 101 8.52 -3.55 -8.15
CA ARG A 101 9.15 -2.83 -7.04
C ARG A 101 9.62 -1.43 -7.40
N ASP A 102 10.14 -1.23 -8.60
CA ASP A 102 10.74 0.02 -9.05
C ASP A 102 9.73 0.84 -9.85
N LYS A 103 9.20 1.91 -9.25
CA LYS A 103 8.15 2.74 -9.84
C LYS A 103 8.52 3.32 -11.20
N LEU A 104 9.80 3.68 -11.42
CA LEU A 104 10.23 4.23 -12.71
C LEU A 104 10.24 3.16 -13.80
N GLU A 105 10.78 1.98 -13.51
CA GLU A 105 10.77 0.85 -14.45
C GLU A 105 9.33 0.37 -14.70
N GLN A 106 8.49 0.37 -13.68
CA GLN A 106 7.06 0.08 -13.82
C GLN A 106 6.38 1.06 -14.79
N ARG A 107 6.63 2.38 -14.68
CA ARG A 107 6.09 3.38 -15.63
C ARG A 107 6.57 3.13 -17.05
N ARG A 108 7.84 2.77 -17.24
CA ARG A 108 8.41 2.45 -18.55
C ARG A 108 7.73 1.22 -19.17
N ALA A 109 7.58 0.14 -18.40
CA ALA A 109 6.94 -1.08 -18.86
C ALA A 109 5.45 -0.88 -19.18
N LEU A 110 4.69 -0.19 -18.33
CA LEU A 110 3.28 0.12 -18.56
C LEU A 110 3.10 0.97 -19.83
N ARG A 111 3.95 1.98 -20.04
CA ARG A 111 3.93 2.80 -21.27
C ARG A 111 4.26 1.98 -22.51
N ALA A 112 5.26 1.10 -22.44
CA ALA A 112 5.60 0.18 -23.53
C ALA A 112 4.46 -0.79 -23.84
N GLY A 113 3.66 -1.18 -22.85
CA GLY A 113 2.43 -1.94 -22.98
C GLY A 113 1.21 -1.14 -23.50
N GLY A 114 1.39 0.15 -23.81
CA GLY A 114 0.33 1.01 -24.35
C GLY A 114 -0.61 1.62 -23.31
N LEU A 115 -0.34 1.45 -22.00
CA LEU A 115 -1.17 2.06 -20.97
C LEU A 115 -0.86 3.54 -20.81
N PRO A 116 -1.87 4.37 -20.57
CA PRO A 116 -1.67 5.76 -20.21
C PRO A 116 -1.12 5.86 -18.79
N VAL A 117 0.09 6.38 -18.66
CA VAL A 117 0.81 6.58 -17.38
C VAL A 117 1.24 8.05 -17.23
N PRO A 118 1.38 8.55 -16.00
CA PRO A 118 1.89 9.89 -15.78
C PRO A 118 3.30 10.05 -16.37
N ALA A 119 3.66 11.26 -16.76
CA ALA A 119 5.04 11.61 -17.06
C ALA A 119 5.87 11.39 -15.78
N ALA A 120 7.05 10.77 -15.93
CA ALA A 120 7.86 10.41 -14.78
C ALA A 120 9.35 10.47 -15.10
N LEU A 121 10.16 10.92 -14.14
CA LEU A 121 11.61 11.00 -14.27
C LEU A 121 12.31 10.61 -12.97
N ALA A 122 13.52 10.07 -13.09
CA ALA A 122 14.39 9.85 -11.95
C ALA A 122 14.92 11.17 -11.41
N VAL A 123 14.93 11.30 -10.10
CA VAL A 123 15.40 12.49 -9.40
C VAL A 123 16.55 12.08 -8.48
N THR A 124 17.64 12.85 -8.55
CA THR A 124 18.80 12.70 -7.67
C THR A 124 19.04 14.01 -6.94
N HIS A 125 19.82 13.98 -5.85
CA HIS A 125 20.20 15.16 -5.06
C HIS A 125 21.10 16.16 -5.83
N SER A 126 21.49 15.88 -7.07
CA SER A 126 22.20 16.84 -7.91
C SER A 126 21.21 17.92 -8.40
N GLU A 127 21.14 19.02 -7.70
CA GLU A 127 20.24 20.17 -7.94
C GLU A 127 20.15 20.58 -9.42
N VAL A 128 21.29 20.80 -10.05
CA VAL A 128 21.36 21.23 -11.45
C VAL A 128 20.79 20.18 -12.41
N SER A 129 21.12 18.92 -12.20
CA SER A 129 20.64 17.80 -13.01
C SER A 129 19.12 17.57 -12.86
N THR A 130 18.60 17.73 -11.65
CA THR A 130 17.17 17.54 -11.35
C THR A 130 16.33 18.66 -11.98
N ARG A 131 16.74 19.91 -11.83
CA ARG A 131 16.04 21.07 -12.39
C ARG A 131 16.01 21.02 -13.92
N ALA A 132 17.16 20.77 -14.54
CA ALA A 132 17.26 20.63 -16.00
C ALA A 132 16.41 19.47 -16.54
N LYS A 133 16.34 18.35 -15.82
CA LYS A 133 15.47 17.21 -16.21
C LYS A 133 13.99 17.54 -16.07
N ALA A 134 13.57 18.21 -15.00
CA ALA A 134 12.18 18.62 -14.80
C ALA A 134 11.72 19.63 -15.87
N GLU A 135 12.57 20.58 -16.22
CA GLU A 135 12.33 21.56 -17.29
C GLU A 135 12.30 20.90 -18.67
N ALA A 136 13.22 19.99 -18.95
CA ALA A 136 13.32 19.30 -20.24
C ALA A 136 12.15 18.36 -20.55
N LEU A 137 11.46 17.86 -19.53
CA LEU A 137 10.27 17.00 -19.68
C LEU A 137 8.96 17.80 -19.70
N GLU A 138 9.01 19.14 -19.67
CA GLU A 138 7.82 19.98 -19.59
C GLU A 138 6.84 19.50 -18.50
N MET A 139 7.40 19.16 -17.31
CA MET A 139 6.64 18.63 -16.19
C MET A 139 5.47 19.55 -15.84
N THR A 140 4.27 18.99 -15.83
CA THR A 140 3.09 19.71 -15.37
C THR A 140 3.11 19.80 -13.84
N TRP A 141 2.99 21.00 -13.29
CA TRP A 141 2.95 21.24 -11.86
C TRP A 141 1.51 21.44 -11.36
N PRO A 142 1.16 20.98 -10.14
CA PRO A 142 2.01 20.31 -9.18
C PRO A 142 2.41 18.89 -9.63
N ALA A 143 3.52 18.40 -9.09
CA ALA A 143 4.03 17.05 -9.33
C ALA A 143 4.20 16.28 -8.02
N VAL A 144 4.32 14.95 -8.09
CA VAL A 144 4.50 14.07 -6.94
C VAL A 144 5.93 13.56 -6.89
N LEU A 145 6.64 13.92 -5.81
CA LEU A 145 7.95 13.35 -5.48
C LEU A 145 7.75 12.19 -4.51
N LYS A 146 8.29 11.02 -4.83
CA LYS A 146 8.23 9.83 -3.96
C LYS A 146 9.44 8.91 -4.18
N PRO A 147 9.79 8.05 -3.20
CA PRO A 147 10.85 7.06 -3.41
C PRO A 147 10.56 6.15 -4.60
N ARG A 148 11.58 5.87 -5.41
CA ARG A 148 11.48 4.87 -6.51
C ARG A 148 11.08 3.49 -5.98
N ARG A 149 11.61 3.15 -4.80
CA ARG A 149 11.36 1.88 -4.09
C ARG A 149 10.88 2.22 -2.69
N GLY A 150 9.65 1.89 -2.38
CA GLY A 150 9.00 2.20 -1.12
C GLY A 150 7.54 1.79 -1.16
N SER A 151 6.89 1.79 -0.01
CA SER A 151 5.49 1.42 0.16
C SER A 151 4.79 2.30 1.19
N GLY A 152 3.44 2.24 1.22
CA GLY A 152 2.64 2.89 2.25
C GLY A 152 2.68 4.42 2.26
N GLY A 153 3.00 5.08 1.15
CA GLY A 153 3.02 6.54 1.04
C GLY A 153 4.15 7.23 1.81
N SER A 154 5.16 6.47 2.30
CA SER A 154 6.32 7.05 2.98
C SER A 154 7.05 8.05 2.08
N GLU A 155 7.44 9.20 2.65
CA GLU A 155 8.21 10.24 1.97
C GLU A 155 7.62 10.64 0.60
N THR A 156 6.28 10.74 0.54
CA THR A 156 5.55 11.18 -0.65
C THR A 156 5.15 12.64 -0.49
N PHE A 157 5.55 13.48 -1.44
CA PHE A 157 5.36 14.93 -1.39
C PHE A 157 4.66 15.43 -2.65
N LEU A 158 3.73 16.37 -2.47
CA LEU A 158 3.20 17.17 -3.56
C LEU A 158 4.05 18.44 -3.67
N VAL A 159 4.71 18.64 -4.80
CA VAL A 159 5.59 19.78 -5.05
C VAL A 159 5.01 20.67 -6.13
N SER A 160 5.00 21.99 -5.89
CA SER A 160 4.33 22.99 -6.74
C SER A 160 5.23 23.54 -7.85
N GLY A 161 6.52 23.24 -7.82
CA GLY A 161 7.49 23.74 -8.81
C GLY A 161 8.92 23.30 -8.52
N PRO A 162 9.87 23.66 -9.42
CA PRO A 162 11.27 23.25 -9.30
C PRO A 162 11.97 23.73 -8.02
N ASP A 163 11.66 24.94 -7.55
CA ASP A 163 12.29 25.48 -6.33
C ASP A 163 11.86 24.73 -5.06
N GLU A 164 10.57 24.35 -4.96
CA GLU A 164 10.08 23.52 -3.86
C GLU A 164 10.64 22.10 -3.95
N LEU A 165 10.76 21.53 -5.15
CA LEU A 165 11.40 20.24 -5.37
C LEU A 165 12.81 20.19 -4.80
N VAL A 166 13.63 21.21 -5.09
CA VAL A 166 15.01 21.31 -4.56
C VAL A 166 14.99 21.37 -3.04
N GLY A 167 14.15 22.25 -2.45
CA GLY A 167 14.06 22.38 -1.00
C GLY A 167 13.64 21.09 -0.30
N VAL A 168 12.72 20.30 -0.89
CA VAL A 168 12.32 18.99 -0.34
C VAL A 168 13.46 17.97 -0.45
N LEU A 169 14.19 17.96 -1.59
CA LEU A 169 15.31 17.03 -1.77
C LEU A 169 16.46 17.29 -0.80
N ASP A 170 16.76 18.57 -0.48
CA ASP A 170 17.82 18.93 0.47
C ASP A 170 17.54 18.40 1.89
N ASP A 171 16.27 18.21 2.24
CA ASP A 171 15.80 17.65 3.52
C ASP A 171 15.77 16.10 3.56
N LEU A 172 16.06 15.43 2.44
CA LEU A 172 15.95 13.98 2.30
C LEU A 172 17.34 13.30 2.24
N PRO A 173 17.45 12.00 2.60
CA PRO A 173 18.70 11.27 2.51
C PRO A 173 19.26 11.21 1.08
N SER A 174 20.52 11.59 0.89
CA SER A 174 21.15 11.71 -0.43
C SER A 174 21.35 10.38 -1.16
N GLU A 175 21.38 9.28 -0.44
CA GLU A 175 21.55 7.91 -0.97
C GLU A 175 20.26 7.27 -1.48
N ARG A 176 19.12 7.95 -1.32
CA ARG A 176 17.83 7.45 -1.83
C ARG A 176 17.54 7.94 -3.23
N ASP A 177 17.04 7.01 -4.04
CA ASP A 177 16.53 7.30 -5.37
C ASP A 177 15.06 7.70 -5.30
N PHE A 178 14.71 8.82 -5.92
CA PHE A 178 13.34 9.33 -6.03
C PHE A 178 12.85 9.29 -7.48
N ILE A 179 11.54 9.35 -7.63
CA ILE A 179 10.83 9.60 -8.87
C ILE A 179 9.97 10.84 -8.70
N LEU A 180 10.01 11.73 -9.69
CA LEU A 180 9.07 12.84 -9.84
C LEU A 180 8.05 12.44 -10.89
N GLU A 181 6.77 12.48 -10.54
CA GLU A 181 5.66 12.13 -11.43
C GLU A 181 4.69 13.29 -11.58
N GLU A 182 4.09 13.41 -12.75
CA GLU A 182 2.93 14.26 -12.99
C GLU A 182 1.82 13.93 -11.98
N TYR A 183 1.24 14.96 -11.35
CA TYR A 183 0.07 14.77 -10.50
C TYR A 183 -1.14 14.41 -11.36
N LEU A 184 -1.73 13.27 -11.09
CA LEU A 184 -2.96 12.84 -11.77
C LEU A 184 -4.15 13.67 -11.26
N PRO A 185 -4.89 14.38 -12.13
CA PRO A 185 -5.98 15.25 -11.71
C PRO A 185 -7.12 14.47 -11.07
N ASP A 186 -7.82 15.09 -10.13
CA ASP A 186 -9.07 14.61 -9.57
C ASP A 186 -10.20 14.72 -10.61
N LEU A 187 -11.28 13.99 -10.42
CA LEU A 187 -12.48 14.14 -11.24
C LEU A 187 -13.01 15.58 -11.15
N ALA A 188 -13.54 16.08 -12.27
CA ALA A 188 -14.00 17.46 -12.37
C ALA A 188 -15.19 17.75 -11.43
N GLU A 189 -16.07 16.77 -11.24
CA GLU A 189 -17.19 16.86 -10.34
C GLU A 189 -16.90 16.08 -9.05
N PRO A 190 -16.94 16.75 -7.87
CA PRO A 190 -16.77 16.07 -6.60
C PRO A 190 -17.84 15.01 -6.43
N ARG A 191 -17.47 13.84 -5.98
CA ARG A 191 -18.42 12.80 -5.59
C ARG A 191 -19.24 13.27 -4.39
N VAL A 192 -20.51 12.87 -4.34
CA VAL A 192 -21.40 13.21 -3.21
C VAL A 192 -20.91 12.56 -1.92
N ALA A 193 -20.41 11.33 -2.03
CA ALA A 193 -19.81 10.61 -0.91
C ALA A 193 -18.41 11.14 -0.58
N PRO A 194 -17.98 11.11 0.70
CA PRO A 194 -16.65 11.52 1.11
C PRO A 194 -15.61 10.44 0.77
N VAL A 195 -15.35 10.25 -0.52
CA VAL A 195 -14.44 9.25 -1.07
C VAL A 195 -13.36 9.88 -1.94
N ALA A 196 -12.23 9.22 -2.06
CA ALA A 196 -11.19 9.59 -3.01
C ALA A 196 -11.53 9.08 -4.42
N ASP A 197 -10.97 9.72 -5.45
CA ASP A 197 -11.00 9.22 -6.83
C ASP A 197 -10.01 8.07 -7.04
N MET A 198 -9.68 7.34 -5.99
CA MET A 198 -8.71 6.25 -5.98
C MET A 198 -9.33 4.97 -5.45
N VAL A 199 -9.08 3.88 -6.15
CA VAL A 199 -9.51 2.53 -5.77
C VAL A 199 -8.33 1.58 -5.85
N SER A 200 -8.46 0.40 -5.23
CA SER A 200 -7.53 -0.70 -5.49
C SER A 200 -8.26 -1.92 -6.00
N VAL A 201 -7.67 -2.57 -7.00
CA VAL A 201 -8.14 -3.83 -7.57
C VAL A 201 -7.25 -4.95 -7.05
N GLU A 202 -7.84 -5.91 -6.34
CA GLU A 202 -7.18 -7.16 -5.98
C GLU A 202 -7.29 -8.12 -7.15
N LEU A 203 -6.18 -8.39 -7.81
CA LEU A 203 -6.11 -9.22 -9.00
C LEU A 203 -5.40 -10.53 -8.69
N VAL A 204 -5.96 -11.64 -9.16
CA VAL A 204 -5.33 -12.96 -9.07
C VAL A 204 -4.94 -13.39 -10.47
N VAL A 205 -3.68 -13.77 -10.66
CA VAL A 205 -3.13 -14.23 -11.93
C VAL A 205 -2.72 -15.68 -11.80
N VAL A 206 -3.21 -16.52 -12.72
CA VAL A 206 -2.85 -17.93 -12.84
C VAL A 206 -2.52 -18.21 -14.30
N ASP A 207 -1.28 -18.62 -14.58
CA ASP A 207 -0.78 -18.92 -15.92
C ASP A 207 -1.05 -17.78 -16.94
N GLY A 208 -0.81 -16.53 -16.49
CA GLY A 208 -1.03 -15.32 -17.27
C GLY A 208 -2.50 -14.88 -17.40
N VAL A 209 -3.45 -15.66 -16.90
CA VAL A 209 -4.88 -15.31 -16.92
C VAL A 209 -5.25 -14.55 -15.65
N SER A 210 -5.67 -13.30 -15.81
CA SER A 210 -6.02 -12.40 -14.71
C SER A 210 -7.51 -12.37 -14.43
N ARG A 211 -7.90 -12.49 -13.15
CA ARG A 211 -9.27 -12.30 -12.65
C ARG A 211 -9.23 -11.38 -11.43
N HIS A 212 -10.15 -10.42 -11.34
CA HIS A 212 -10.26 -9.61 -10.13
C HIS A 212 -11.03 -10.37 -9.05
N ALA A 213 -10.61 -10.16 -7.81
CA ALA A 213 -11.25 -10.75 -6.63
C ALA A 213 -12.13 -9.73 -5.90
N ALA A 214 -11.72 -8.47 -5.88
CA ALA A 214 -12.46 -7.37 -5.25
C ALA A 214 -11.93 -6.02 -5.73
N ILE A 215 -12.75 -4.98 -5.55
CA ILE A 215 -12.36 -3.57 -5.71
C ILE A 215 -12.65 -2.87 -4.37
N SER A 216 -11.63 -2.22 -3.78
CA SER A 216 -11.79 -1.41 -2.57
C SER A 216 -11.72 0.08 -2.89
N GLY A 217 -12.61 0.87 -2.28
CA GLY A 217 -12.59 2.33 -2.31
C GLY A 217 -11.66 2.91 -1.23
N ARG A 218 -11.35 4.21 -1.35
CA ARG A 218 -10.55 4.95 -0.38
C ARG A 218 -11.34 6.11 0.20
N PHE A 219 -11.14 6.37 1.49
CA PHE A 219 -11.57 7.63 2.11
C PHE A 219 -10.75 8.80 1.54
N PRO A 220 -11.22 10.06 1.73
CA PRO A 220 -10.51 11.21 1.18
C PRO A 220 -9.04 11.24 1.60
N ILE A 221 -8.17 11.48 0.63
CA ILE A 221 -6.73 11.55 0.86
C ILE A 221 -6.40 12.76 1.75
N VAL A 222 -5.60 12.55 2.76
CA VAL A 222 -5.15 13.57 3.73
C VAL A 222 -3.78 14.12 3.32
N ALA A 223 -3.58 15.42 3.56
CA ALA A 223 -2.30 16.06 3.24
C ALA A 223 -1.08 15.33 3.85
N PRO A 224 0.07 15.23 3.15
CA PRO A 224 0.29 15.71 1.78
C PRO A 224 -0.32 14.81 0.68
N LEU A 225 -0.34 13.50 0.81
CA LEU A 225 -0.96 12.47 -0.06
C LEU A 225 -1.07 11.15 0.70
N ARG A 226 -1.65 11.17 1.91
CA ARG A 226 -1.74 10.00 2.79
C ARG A 226 -3.14 9.40 2.81
N GLU A 227 -3.21 8.09 2.80
CA GLU A 227 -4.47 7.35 2.94
C GLU A 227 -4.84 7.22 4.42
N ASN A 228 -6.08 7.58 4.76
CA ASN A 228 -6.65 7.38 6.10
C ASN A 228 -7.58 6.18 6.18
N GLY A 229 -7.50 5.27 5.21
CA GLY A 229 -8.24 4.03 5.18
C GLY A 229 -9.07 3.84 3.92
N GLY A 230 -9.99 2.89 3.97
CA GLY A 230 -10.82 2.53 2.83
C GLY A 230 -11.96 1.60 3.20
N PHE A 231 -12.69 1.16 2.20
CA PHE A 231 -13.86 0.31 2.34
C PHE A 231 -13.97 -0.69 1.19
N LEU A 232 -14.71 -1.77 1.42
CA LEU A 232 -14.91 -2.86 0.46
C LEU A 232 -16.33 -3.43 0.62
N PRO A 233 -17.07 -3.62 -0.50
CA PRO A 233 -16.73 -3.28 -1.88
C PRO A 233 -16.66 -1.76 -2.12
N SER A 234 -16.04 -1.36 -3.24
CA SER A 234 -16.05 0.05 -3.68
C SER A 234 -17.47 0.49 -4.03
N ASP A 235 -17.67 1.81 -4.11
CA ASP A 235 -18.93 2.44 -4.51
C ASP A 235 -18.99 2.79 -6.02
N LEU A 236 -18.12 2.16 -6.83
CA LEU A 236 -18.13 2.33 -8.27
C LEU A 236 -19.36 1.68 -8.90
N ASP A 237 -19.92 2.33 -9.92
CA ASP A 237 -20.90 1.69 -10.80
C ASP A 237 -20.24 0.59 -11.67
N ALA A 238 -21.06 -0.15 -12.40
CA ALA A 238 -20.60 -1.29 -13.21
C ALA A 238 -19.63 -0.87 -14.32
N ASP A 239 -19.84 0.27 -14.96
CA ASP A 239 -19.00 0.74 -16.07
C ASP A 239 -17.63 1.19 -15.55
N ALA A 240 -17.60 1.96 -14.46
CA ALA A 240 -16.37 2.38 -13.81
C ALA A 240 -15.60 1.18 -13.22
N SER A 241 -16.31 0.21 -12.63
CA SER A 241 -15.73 -1.06 -12.13
C SER A 241 -15.07 -1.84 -13.26
N ALA A 242 -15.76 -2.02 -14.39
CA ALA A 242 -15.20 -2.69 -15.55
C ALA A 242 -13.96 -1.98 -16.09
N ALA A 243 -13.99 -0.65 -16.18
CA ALA A 243 -12.87 0.14 -16.70
C ALA A 243 -11.61 0.03 -15.80
N VAL A 244 -11.75 0.09 -14.48
CA VAL A 244 -10.59 -0.06 -13.57
C VAL A 244 -10.06 -1.48 -13.55
N VAL A 245 -10.92 -2.49 -13.66
CA VAL A 245 -10.51 -3.91 -13.76
C VAL A 245 -9.75 -4.16 -15.05
N ASP A 246 -10.22 -3.62 -16.18
CA ASP A 246 -9.53 -3.78 -17.47
C ASP A 246 -8.16 -3.11 -17.47
N ALA A 247 -8.05 -1.91 -16.91
CA ALA A 247 -6.76 -1.24 -16.73
C ALA A 247 -5.80 -2.06 -15.85
N ALA A 248 -6.30 -2.65 -14.77
CA ALA A 248 -5.51 -3.51 -13.87
C ALA A 248 -5.03 -4.79 -14.58
N LYS A 249 -5.89 -5.46 -15.36
CA LYS A 249 -5.53 -6.66 -16.16
C LYS A 249 -4.47 -6.34 -17.21
N GLN A 250 -4.62 -5.22 -17.91
CA GLN A 250 -3.64 -4.76 -18.90
C GLN A 250 -2.30 -4.45 -18.22
N ALA A 251 -2.31 -3.83 -17.03
CA ALA A 251 -1.11 -3.53 -16.27
C ALA A 251 -0.38 -4.82 -15.85
N ALA A 252 -1.08 -5.83 -15.32
CA ALA A 252 -0.49 -7.11 -14.96
C ALA A 252 0.16 -7.80 -16.18
N ALA A 253 -0.50 -7.79 -17.34
CA ALA A 253 0.04 -8.34 -18.58
C ALA A 253 1.28 -7.57 -19.06
N ALA A 254 1.26 -6.22 -19.03
CA ALA A 254 2.39 -5.38 -19.44
C ALA A 254 3.64 -5.57 -18.56
N LEU A 255 3.45 -5.95 -17.30
CA LEU A 255 4.55 -6.26 -16.37
C LEU A 255 5.00 -7.74 -16.43
N GLY A 256 4.39 -8.56 -17.28
CA GLY A 256 4.73 -9.97 -17.43
C GLY A 256 4.44 -10.80 -16.18
N VAL A 257 3.34 -10.50 -15.48
CA VAL A 257 2.93 -11.30 -14.33
C VAL A 257 2.23 -12.57 -14.81
N GLU A 258 2.79 -13.72 -14.47
CA GLU A 258 2.23 -15.02 -14.86
C GLU A 258 1.45 -15.68 -13.72
N ARG A 259 1.85 -15.44 -12.45
CA ARG A 259 1.24 -16.09 -11.29
C ARG A 259 1.41 -15.23 -10.04
N GLY A 260 0.33 -15.04 -9.27
CA GLY A 260 0.37 -14.34 -7.98
C GLY A 260 -0.91 -13.58 -7.67
N VAL A 261 -0.93 -12.95 -6.50
CA VAL A 261 -1.96 -11.99 -6.09
C VAL A 261 -1.34 -10.60 -6.18
N LEU A 262 -2.03 -9.68 -6.84
CA LEU A 262 -1.59 -8.30 -7.03
C LEU A 262 -2.56 -7.33 -6.35
N HIS A 263 -2.01 -6.30 -5.75
CA HIS A 263 -2.73 -5.13 -5.27
C HIS A 263 -2.43 -3.95 -6.20
N ILE A 264 -3.42 -3.53 -6.98
CA ILE A 264 -3.24 -2.53 -8.04
C ILE A 264 -4.01 -1.27 -7.70
N GLU A 265 -3.29 -0.18 -7.48
CA GLU A 265 -3.87 1.13 -7.21
C GLU A 265 -4.20 1.85 -8.51
N VAL A 266 -5.43 2.30 -8.62
CA VAL A 266 -5.97 2.94 -9.82
C VAL A 266 -6.63 4.25 -9.43
N LYS A 267 -6.21 5.35 -10.06
CA LYS A 267 -6.88 6.64 -9.93
C LYS A 267 -7.84 6.84 -11.09
N GLN A 268 -9.07 7.22 -10.78
CA GLN A 268 -10.04 7.68 -11.75
C GLN A 268 -9.70 9.13 -12.10
N THR A 269 -9.59 9.43 -13.39
CA THR A 269 -9.30 10.77 -13.90
C THR A 269 -10.30 11.14 -14.99
N PRO A 270 -10.43 12.42 -15.37
CA PRO A 270 -11.27 12.83 -16.51
C PRO A 270 -10.92 12.11 -17.83
N GLY A 271 -9.69 11.64 -17.95
CA GLY A 271 -9.20 10.87 -19.11
C GLY A 271 -9.29 9.35 -18.94
N GLY A 272 -10.09 8.86 -17.98
CA GLY A 272 -10.23 7.44 -17.65
C GLY A 272 -9.26 6.96 -16.55
N PRO A 273 -9.28 5.66 -16.21
CA PRO A 273 -8.46 5.11 -15.15
C PRO A 273 -6.96 5.19 -15.46
N ARG A 274 -6.16 5.51 -14.43
CA ARG A 274 -4.71 5.59 -14.49
C ARG A 274 -4.09 4.71 -13.40
N ILE A 275 -3.13 3.88 -13.76
CA ILE A 275 -2.41 3.05 -12.81
C ILE A 275 -1.49 3.94 -11.96
N VAL A 276 -1.69 3.92 -10.65
CA VAL A 276 -0.85 4.59 -9.65
C VAL A 276 0.31 3.69 -9.24
N GLU A 277 0.03 2.41 -8.95
CA GLU A 277 1.05 1.43 -8.60
C GLU A 277 0.51 0.00 -8.77
N VAL A 278 1.39 -0.92 -9.15
CA VAL A 278 1.14 -2.37 -9.16
C VAL A 278 2.06 -3.01 -8.13
N ASN A 279 1.48 -3.56 -7.07
CA ASN A 279 2.21 -4.24 -6.01
C ASN A 279 2.06 -5.76 -6.20
N GLY A 280 3.18 -6.49 -6.24
CA GLY A 280 3.24 -7.96 -6.46
C GLY A 280 2.85 -8.79 -5.24
N ARG A 281 1.90 -8.32 -4.45
CA ARG A 281 1.48 -8.94 -3.19
C ARG A 281 0.02 -8.64 -2.88
N VAL A 282 -0.50 -9.33 -1.89
CA VAL A 282 -1.82 -9.05 -1.30
C VAL A 282 -1.87 -7.65 -0.69
N GLY A 283 -2.95 -6.92 -0.90
CA GLY A 283 -3.19 -5.62 -0.28
C GLY A 283 -3.25 -5.72 1.25
N GLY A 284 -2.52 -4.85 1.96
CA GLY A 284 -2.30 -5.00 3.40
C GLY A 284 -3.56 -4.97 4.27
N ILE A 285 -4.54 -4.15 3.88
CA ILE A 285 -5.80 -4.01 4.64
C ILE A 285 -6.93 -4.89 4.09
N VAL A 286 -6.79 -5.39 2.88
CA VAL A 286 -7.87 -6.01 2.11
C VAL A 286 -8.34 -7.36 2.68
N PRO A 287 -7.46 -8.30 3.11
CA PRO A 287 -7.92 -9.57 3.67
C PRO A 287 -8.82 -9.44 4.90
N MET A 288 -8.56 -8.44 5.75
CA MET A 288 -9.38 -8.17 6.94
C MET A 288 -10.76 -7.63 6.55
N MET A 289 -10.86 -6.82 5.50
CA MET A 289 -12.14 -6.37 4.96
C MET A 289 -12.88 -7.51 4.25
N LEU A 290 -12.20 -8.29 3.41
CA LEU A 290 -12.78 -9.44 2.72
C LEU A 290 -13.40 -10.45 3.70
N ARG A 291 -12.74 -10.74 4.82
CA ARG A 291 -13.28 -11.64 5.86
C ARG A 291 -14.64 -11.16 6.37
N ARG A 292 -14.86 -9.84 6.49
CA ARG A 292 -16.11 -9.23 6.99
C ARG A 292 -17.26 -9.28 6.00
N VAL A 293 -16.97 -9.33 4.72
CA VAL A 293 -17.97 -9.43 3.65
C VAL A 293 -18.09 -10.82 3.03
N GLY A 294 -17.42 -11.83 3.63
CA GLY A 294 -17.47 -13.22 3.12
C GLY A 294 -16.69 -13.40 1.81
N GLY A 295 -15.72 -12.55 1.55
CA GLY A 295 -14.92 -12.60 0.32
C GLY A 295 -13.78 -13.64 0.37
N PRO A 296 -13.02 -13.77 -0.71
CA PRO A 296 -12.02 -14.81 -0.90
C PRO A 296 -10.81 -14.66 0.04
N PRO A 297 -10.18 -15.79 0.44
CA PRO A 297 -9.05 -15.82 1.36
C PRO A 297 -7.73 -15.55 0.63
N LEU A 298 -7.44 -14.31 0.27
CA LEU A 298 -6.30 -13.92 -0.58
C LEU A 298 -4.94 -14.38 -0.04
N ILE A 299 -4.74 -14.40 1.27
CA ILE A 299 -3.48 -14.88 1.87
C ILE A 299 -3.30 -16.37 1.59
N THR A 300 -4.35 -17.18 1.82
CA THR A 300 -4.33 -18.61 1.50
C THR A 300 -4.12 -18.85 0.01
N TRP A 301 -4.74 -18.03 -0.86
CA TRP A 301 -4.53 -18.11 -2.31
C TRP A 301 -3.10 -17.77 -2.71
N ALA A 302 -2.49 -16.76 -2.11
CA ALA A 302 -1.07 -16.45 -2.34
C ALA A 302 -0.16 -17.62 -1.96
N LEU A 303 -0.45 -18.32 -0.85
CA LEU A 303 0.29 -19.53 -0.44
C LEU A 303 0.05 -20.70 -1.42
N ARG A 304 -1.20 -20.92 -1.87
CA ARG A 304 -1.51 -21.95 -2.88
C ARG A 304 -0.77 -21.71 -4.18
N LEU A 305 -0.77 -20.47 -4.66
CA LEU A 305 -0.07 -20.10 -5.89
C LEU A 305 1.45 -20.25 -5.77
N ALA A 306 2.03 -19.97 -4.59
CA ALA A 306 3.44 -20.19 -4.30
C ALA A 306 3.83 -21.68 -4.34
N LEU A 307 2.89 -22.57 -4.03
CA LEU A 307 3.04 -24.03 -4.13
C LEU A 307 2.71 -24.58 -5.53
N GLY A 308 2.41 -23.71 -6.51
CA GLY A 308 1.98 -24.14 -7.84
C GLY A 308 0.56 -24.73 -7.89
N LEU A 309 -0.21 -24.61 -6.81
CA LEU A 309 -1.57 -25.16 -6.70
C LEU A 309 -2.61 -24.21 -7.33
N ASP A 310 -3.71 -24.78 -7.81
CA ASP A 310 -4.88 -24.02 -8.28
C ASP A 310 -5.67 -23.44 -7.09
N ILE A 311 -6.33 -22.31 -7.31
CA ILE A 311 -7.24 -21.66 -6.34
C ILE A 311 -8.70 -22.02 -6.52
N GLY A 312 -9.03 -22.73 -7.61
CA GLY A 312 -10.40 -23.06 -8.00
C GLY A 312 -11.19 -21.89 -8.60
N PRO A 313 -12.45 -22.13 -8.97
CA PRO A 313 -13.35 -21.07 -9.42
C PRO A 313 -13.77 -20.17 -8.24
N PHE A 314 -13.98 -18.88 -8.50
CA PHE A 314 -14.50 -17.93 -7.54
C PHE A 314 -15.26 -16.81 -8.24
N GLU A 315 -16.14 -16.16 -7.48
CA GLU A 315 -16.82 -14.93 -7.90
C GLU A 315 -16.17 -13.72 -7.18
N PRO A 316 -16.01 -12.61 -7.88
CA PRO A 316 -15.47 -11.39 -7.24
C PRO A 316 -16.48 -10.79 -6.25
N VAL A 317 -15.98 -10.08 -5.25
CA VAL A 317 -16.81 -9.27 -4.34
C VAL A 317 -17.10 -7.93 -5.03
N GLU A 318 -18.23 -7.83 -5.68
CA GLU A 318 -18.71 -6.59 -6.32
C GLU A 318 -19.76 -5.88 -5.45
N VAL A 319 -20.75 -6.62 -4.99
CA VAL A 319 -21.80 -6.15 -4.07
C VAL A 319 -22.06 -7.26 -3.05
N GLY A 320 -22.00 -6.90 -1.77
CA GLY A 320 -22.22 -7.84 -0.68
C GLY A 320 -23.34 -7.38 0.25
N PRO A 321 -23.75 -8.22 1.21
CA PRO A 321 -24.73 -7.87 2.23
C PRO A 321 -24.18 -6.88 3.25
N ALA A 322 -22.93 -6.50 3.15
CA ALA A 322 -22.24 -5.58 4.05
C ALA A 322 -21.13 -4.82 3.33
N VAL A 323 -20.76 -3.66 3.87
CA VAL A 323 -19.60 -2.88 3.48
C VAL A 323 -18.62 -2.89 4.65
N ALA A 324 -17.47 -3.55 4.46
CA ALA A 324 -16.39 -3.52 5.42
C ALA A 324 -15.59 -2.23 5.30
N PHE A 325 -15.03 -1.76 6.39
CA PHE A 325 -14.16 -0.59 6.39
C PHE A 325 -12.91 -0.80 7.23
N TYR A 326 -11.88 -0.02 6.90
CA TYR A 326 -10.68 0.19 7.67
C TYR A 326 -10.43 1.69 7.79
N TYR A 327 -10.32 2.21 9.01
CA TYR A 327 -10.08 3.62 9.27
C TYR A 327 -8.83 3.80 10.12
N VAL A 328 -7.98 4.78 9.77
CA VAL A 328 -6.80 5.14 10.54
C VAL A 328 -6.79 6.62 10.91
N TRP A 329 -6.29 6.91 12.10
CA TRP A 329 -6.06 8.28 12.56
C TRP A 329 -4.62 8.66 12.28
N LEU A 330 -4.45 9.65 11.43
CA LEU A 330 -3.14 10.15 11.01
C LEU A 330 -2.75 11.38 11.83
N PRO A 331 -1.44 11.54 12.18
CA PRO A 331 -0.96 12.78 12.74
C PRO A 331 -1.08 13.92 11.71
N PRO A 332 -1.09 15.20 12.12
CA PRO A 332 -0.88 16.32 11.23
C PRO A 332 0.46 16.22 10.48
N VAL A 333 0.69 17.09 9.50
CA VAL A 333 1.99 17.16 8.83
C VAL A 333 3.04 17.64 9.83
N GLY A 334 4.11 16.87 10.02
CA GLY A 334 5.21 17.16 10.96
C GLY A 334 5.62 15.96 11.80
N ASP A 335 6.48 16.24 12.76
CA ASP A 335 6.97 15.30 13.78
C ASP A 335 6.40 15.68 15.15
N PHE A 336 5.89 14.71 15.90
CA PHE A 336 5.22 14.95 17.17
C PHE A 336 5.59 13.89 18.21
N ASN A 337 5.58 14.30 19.49
CA ASN A 337 5.42 13.36 20.60
C ASN A 337 3.93 13.21 20.90
N VAL A 338 3.48 11.99 21.10
CA VAL A 338 2.12 11.69 21.52
C VAL A 338 2.00 12.01 23.00
N GLY A 339 1.16 12.97 23.35
CA GLY A 339 0.85 13.32 24.73
C GLY A 339 -0.34 12.48 25.24
N GLU A 340 -1.49 13.09 25.46
CA GLU A 340 -2.68 12.42 25.95
C GLU A 340 -3.55 11.89 24.81
N ILE A 341 -4.14 10.70 25.01
CA ILE A 341 -5.12 10.10 24.10
C ILE A 341 -6.45 10.01 24.85
N ARG A 342 -7.50 10.60 24.32
CA ARG A 342 -8.83 10.65 24.95
C ARG A 342 -9.91 10.06 24.04
N GLY A 343 -10.91 9.43 24.66
CA GLY A 343 -12.11 8.98 23.96
C GLY A 343 -11.94 7.76 23.06
N PHE A 344 -10.79 7.05 23.10
CA PHE A 344 -10.57 5.87 22.27
C PHE A 344 -11.50 4.71 22.65
N ASP A 345 -11.87 4.56 23.94
CA ASP A 345 -12.82 3.54 24.40
C ASP A 345 -14.22 3.71 23.78
N ALA A 346 -14.59 4.95 23.41
CA ALA A 346 -15.84 5.20 22.70
C ALA A 346 -15.84 4.60 21.30
N VAL A 347 -14.69 4.54 20.61
CA VAL A 347 -14.55 3.86 19.31
C VAL A 347 -14.88 2.38 19.44
N LEU A 348 -14.35 1.71 20.48
CA LEU A 348 -14.63 0.29 20.76
C LEU A 348 -16.08 0.03 21.16
N SER A 349 -16.82 1.07 21.56
CA SER A 349 -18.24 0.98 21.94
C SER A 349 -19.20 1.17 20.75
N LEU A 350 -18.69 1.54 19.58
CA LEU A 350 -19.51 1.66 18.37
C LEU A 350 -19.90 0.27 17.86
N PRO A 351 -21.21 -0.01 17.67
CA PRO A 351 -21.65 -1.35 17.29
C PRO A 351 -21.17 -1.82 15.92
N GLN A 352 -20.74 -0.91 15.07
CA GLN A 352 -20.20 -1.20 13.74
C GLN A 352 -18.68 -1.49 13.75
N VAL A 353 -18.00 -1.20 14.87
CA VAL A 353 -16.57 -1.44 15.06
C VAL A 353 -16.39 -2.76 15.78
N ASP A 354 -15.74 -3.71 15.14
CA ASP A 354 -15.46 -5.01 15.74
C ASP A 354 -13.99 -5.17 16.20
N GLN A 355 -13.11 -4.29 15.72
CA GLN A 355 -11.71 -4.27 16.09
C GLN A 355 -11.14 -2.86 16.03
N ALA A 356 -10.48 -2.41 17.10
CA ALA A 356 -9.72 -1.17 17.11
C ALA A 356 -8.51 -1.29 18.06
N TRP A 357 -7.44 -0.58 17.74
CA TRP A 357 -6.23 -0.57 18.58
C TRP A 357 -5.47 0.75 18.46
N LEU A 358 -4.75 1.07 19.53
CA LEU A 358 -3.78 2.15 19.53
C LEU A 358 -2.46 1.65 18.95
N ASN A 359 -1.97 2.32 17.92
CA ASN A 359 -0.66 2.05 17.31
C ASN A 359 0.45 2.87 17.98
N ARG A 360 0.07 3.91 18.71
CA ARG A 360 0.94 4.78 19.50
C ARG A 360 0.37 4.96 20.90
N GLN A 361 1.27 5.16 21.86
CA GLN A 361 0.96 5.45 23.25
C GLN A 361 1.51 6.82 23.64
N ALA A 362 1.08 7.34 24.79
CA ALA A 362 1.66 8.57 25.36
C ALA A 362 3.17 8.40 25.55
N GLY A 363 3.95 9.36 25.06
CA GLY A 363 5.41 9.34 25.03
C GLY A 363 6.02 8.83 23.73
N ASP A 364 5.26 8.17 22.87
CA ASP A 364 5.76 7.72 21.57
C ASP A 364 5.98 8.91 20.62
N ARG A 365 6.95 8.74 19.71
CA ARG A 365 7.13 9.64 18.56
C ARG A 365 6.31 9.15 17.38
N VAL A 366 5.76 10.09 16.61
CA VAL A 366 5.08 9.84 15.34
C VAL A 366 5.48 10.90 14.32
N SER A 367 5.65 10.49 13.07
CA SER A 367 6.00 11.38 11.96
C SER A 367 5.04 11.19 10.80
N SER A 368 4.63 12.30 10.19
CA SER A 368 3.85 12.26 8.95
C SER A 368 4.64 11.77 7.73
N ARG A 369 5.96 11.63 7.84
CA ARG A 369 6.87 11.09 6.81
C ARG A 369 6.94 9.56 6.84
N GLU A 370 6.52 8.95 7.96
CA GLU A 370 6.43 7.49 8.07
C GLU A 370 5.27 6.96 7.24
N GLY A 371 5.47 5.84 6.58
CA GLY A 371 4.47 5.19 5.76
C GLY A 371 3.85 3.97 6.41
N GLY A 372 2.72 3.50 5.84
CA GLY A 372 2.02 2.32 6.30
C GLY A 372 1.67 2.38 7.78
N MET A 373 1.75 1.23 8.46
CA MET A 373 1.39 1.11 9.88
C MET A 373 2.26 1.94 10.85
N PHE A 374 3.41 2.42 10.41
CA PHE A 374 4.30 3.24 11.24
C PHE A 374 3.86 4.72 11.28
N GLY A 375 3.07 5.17 10.31
CA GLY A 375 2.67 6.55 10.12
C GLY A 375 1.34 6.93 10.78
N TYR A 376 0.64 6.03 11.51
CA TYR A 376 -0.65 6.36 12.12
C TYR A 376 -0.71 6.14 13.63
N LEU A 377 -1.66 6.85 14.27
CA LEU A 377 -1.87 6.88 15.71
C LEU A 377 -2.67 5.69 16.20
N SER A 378 -3.72 5.35 15.47
CA SER A 378 -4.58 4.20 15.76
C SER A 378 -5.32 3.73 14.52
N ALA A 379 -5.97 2.58 14.60
CA ALA A 379 -6.75 1.99 13.54
C ALA A 379 -8.01 1.31 14.07
N ALA A 380 -9.03 1.22 13.19
CA ALA A 380 -10.25 0.49 13.45
C ALA A 380 -10.71 -0.26 12.19
N TYR A 381 -11.31 -1.43 12.40
CA TYR A 381 -12.05 -2.19 11.40
C TYR A 381 -13.50 -2.37 11.84
N GLY A 382 -14.37 -2.56 10.87
CA GLY A 382 -15.74 -2.94 11.11
C GLY A 382 -16.51 -3.14 9.81
N ALA A 383 -17.83 -3.22 9.94
CA ALA A 383 -18.73 -3.33 8.81
C ALA A 383 -20.08 -2.65 9.09
N VAL A 384 -20.71 -2.22 8.01
CA VAL A 384 -22.06 -1.64 7.97
C VAL A 384 -22.89 -2.34 6.90
N ALA A 385 -24.19 -2.17 6.89
CA ALA A 385 -25.05 -2.84 5.90
C ALA A 385 -24.99 -2.16 4.53
N THR A 386 -24.76 -0.86 4.45
CA THR A 386 -24.74 -0.11 3.18
C THR A 386 -23.64 0.98 3.18
N HIS A 387 -23.33 1.51 2.00
CA HIS A 387 -22.44 2.67 1.88
C HIS A 387 -23.03 3.93 2.53
N GLU A 388 -24.36 4.10 2.50
CA GLU A 388 -25.02 5.25 3.12
C GLU A 388 -24.83 5.26 4.65
N GLU A 389 -24.78 4.10 5.29
CA GLU A 389 -24.49 3.96 6.72
C GLU A 389 -23.01 4.23 7.04
N LEU A 390 -22.11 3.99 6.05
CA LEU A 390 -20.69 4.18 6.26
C LEU A 390 -20.30 5.65 6.43
N TRP A 391 -20.92 6.57 5.68
CA TRP A 391 -20.47 7.95 5.66
C TRP A 391 -20.66 8.69 7.00
N PRO A 392 -21.82 8.61 7.69
CA PRO A 392 -21.95 9.18 9.03
C PRO A 392 -21.00 8.53 10.05
N LEU A 393 -20.78 7.20 9.96
CA LEU A 393 -19.85 6.50 10.83
C LEU A 393 -18.40 7.00 10.64
N VAL A 394 -17.95 7.22 9.42
CA VAL A 394 -16.62 7.79 9.14
C VAL A 394 -16.46 9.18 9.75
N ALA A 395 -17.50 10.02 9.70
CA ALA A 395 -17.50 11.33 10.34
C ALA A 395 -17.44 11.22 11.87
N GLU A 396 -18.13 10.25 12.46
CA GLU A 396 -18.08 9.96 13.89
C GLU A 396 -16.70 9.44 14.31
N LEU A 397 -16.12 8.49 13.58
CA LEU A 397 -14.75 7.99 13.81
C LEU A 397 -13.73 9.13 13.76
N ALA A 398 -13.85 10.03 12.78
CA ALA A 398 -12.93 11.16 12.63
C ALA A 398 -12.95 12.12 13.83
N SER A 399 -14.07 12.21 14.55
CA SER A 399 -14.28 13.15 15.66
C SER A 399 -14.19 12.52 17.05
N THR A 400 -14.27 11.19 17.17
CA THR A 400 -14.46 10.53 18.47
C THR A 400 -13.18 10.52 19.32
N PRO A 401 -12.02 10.02 18.88
CA PRO A 401 -10.80 10.11 19.68
C PRO A 401 -10.09 11.45 19.44
N SER A 402 -9.48 11.97 20.47
CA SER A 402 -8.59 13.12 20.36
C SER A 402 -7.18 12.76 20.82
N PHE A 403 -6.20 13.20 20.04
CA PHE A 403 -4.76 12.99 20.30
C PHE A 403 -4.13 14.35 20.56
N VAL A 404 -3.57 14.52 21.75
CA VAL A 404 -2.74 15.67 22.06
C VAL A 404 -1.35 15.40 21.50
N LEU A 405 -0.90 16.22 20.58
CA LEU A 405 0.35 16.05 19.85
C LEU A 405 1.24 17.26 20.08
N ASP A 406 2.41 17.04 20.69
CA ASP A 406 3.40 18.07 20.98
C ASP A 406 4.45 18.11 19.86
N PRO A 407 4.56 19.22 19.10
CA PRO A 407 5.54 19.32 18.02
C PRO A 407 6.97 19.14 18.54
N ILE A 408 7.78 18.31 17.87
CA ILE A 408 9.20 18.08 18.25
C ILE A 408 10.10 19.21 17.77
N ALA A 409 9.86 19.71 16.57
CA ALA A 409 10.46 20.91 16.00
C ALA A 409 9.53 21.46 14.92
N PRO A 410 9.46 22.77 14.71
CA PRO A 410 8.81 23.27 13.51
C PRO A 410 9.65 22.80 12.31
N LEU A 411 9.15 21.83 11.55
CA LEU A 411 9.59 21.72 10.15
C LEU A 411 9.34 23.09 9.56
N ALA A 412 10.38 23.74 9.05
CA ALA A 412 10.19 24.88 8.17
C ALA A 412 9.24 24.40 7.08
N ALA A 413 7.96 24.81 7.17
CA ALA A 413 6.97 24.41 6.19
C ALA A 413 7.51 24.86 4.83
N PRO A 414 7.65 23.96 3.83
CA PRO A 414 7.90 24.41 2.48
C PRO A 414 6.82 25.47 2.19
N ALA A 415 7.20 26.64 1.74
CA ALA A 415 6.36 27.84 1.64
C ALA A 415 5.10 27.67 0.76
N GLY A 416 4.88 26.49 0.16
CA GLY A 416 3.76 26.13 -0.70
C GLY A 416 2.59 25.41 -0.02
N LEU A 417 2.77 24.68 1.09
CA LEU A 417 1.69 23.89 1.68
C LEU A 417 0.57 24.70 2.34
N SER A 418 0.83 25.96 2.69
CA SER A 418 -0.15 26.89 3.27
C SER A 418 -1.31 27.26 2.33
N ARG A 419 -1.14 27.15 1.02
CA ARG A 419 -2.17 27.60 0.05
C ARG A 419 -3.26 26.56 -0.22
N TYR A 420 -3.01 25.28 -0.01
CA TYR A 420 -4.01 24.24 -0.25
C TYR A 420 -4.91 23.96 0.95
N ALA A 421 -4.44 24.17 2.18
CA ALA A 421 -5.26 24.07 3.38
C ALA A 421 -6.32 25.19 3.50
N GLY A 422 -6.15 26.29 2.77
CA GLY A 422 -7.00 27.50 2.88
C GLY A 422 -8.25 27.53 1.99
N ARG A 423 -8.39 26.67 0.99
CA ARG A 423 -9.52 26.76 0.05
C ARG A 423 -10.75 25.90 0.40
N ARG A 424 -10.68 25.06 1.43
CA ARG A 424 -11.83 24.24 1.87
C ARG A 424 -12.50 24.70 3.18
N ARG A 425 -12.22 25.94 3.68
CA ARG A 425 -12.87 26.49 4.89
C ARG A 425 -14.04 27.43 4.63
N SER A 426 -14.79 27.30 3.55
CA SER A 426 -16.03 28.05 3.40
C SER A 426 -17.09 27.20 2.72
N LYS A 427 -17.75 26.36 3.49
CA LYS A 427 -19.15 25.91 3.36
C LYS A 427 -19.32 24.53 4.02
N ALA A 428 -19.21 24.50 5.34
CA ALA A 428 -19.86 23.49 6.16
C ALA A 428 -20.22 24.18 7.48
N ALA A 429 -21.22 25.01 7.41
CA ALA A 429 -22.09 25.37 8.52
C ALA A 429 -23.50 25.13 8.00
N LEU A 430 -24.03 23.95 8.32
CA LEU A 430 -25.39 23.59 8.67
C LEU A 430 -25.46 22.07 8.69
#